data_17b697270fbe93c44387ee1b0a5eec55
#
_entry.id   17b697270fbe93c44387ee1b0a5eec55
#
_cell.length_a   1.000
_cell.length_b   1.000
_cell.length_c   1.000
_cell.angle_alpha   90.00
_cell.angle_beta   90.00
_cell.angle_gamma   90.00
#
_symmetry.space_group_name_H-M   'P 1'
#
loop_
_entity.id
_entity.type
_entity.pdbx_description
1 polymer ?
#
loop_
_entity_poly.entity_id
_entity_poly.type
_entity_poly.pdbx_seq_one_letter_code
_entity_poly.pdbx_strand_id
1 'polypeptide(L)'
;MKVPRSFLFFLFFATGLFTAKPAHSQAGTDSSFSLLINSGLSFTHANDPHINRWLQRYGYPTEPHTPSSLNFELAAMPAASPLLYSLKLSTINSGKNLTSFNVLAGLYTSLIKTRSFLLFLGAGAGYHSDIIRLNGQMPPDYMELAAIHGFPLALRRTGLFIEPGLRAFWYPVQFHTLQLGVYGGLAYDLDFNSRWRLGYYNNNHGKSGGHFKQLKKPGDQLKVSEYGFSLNAGLSLRIHLH
;
A
#
# COMPACT_ATOMS: atom_id res chain seq x y z
N MET A 1 24.59 5.90 10.56
CA MET A 1 23.14 5.73 10.37
C MET A 1 22.57 5.24 11.70
N LYS A 2 21.78 6.07 12.43
CA LYS A 2 21.18 5.66 13.71
C LYS A 2 19.85 4.95 13.37
N VAL A 3 19.80 3.64 13.59
CA VAL A 3 18.55 2.88 13.47
C VAL A 3 17.58 3.37 14.55
N PRO A 4 16.36 3.81 14.21
CA PRO A 4 15.41 4.29 15.20
C PRO A 4 15.05 3.14 16.17
N ARG A 5 14.95 3.45 17.46
CA ARG A 5 14.67 2.47 18.53
C ARG A 5 13.37 1.69 18.31
N SER A 6 12.39 2.29 17.62
CA SER A 6 11.14 1.64 17.18
C SER A 6 11.38 0.48 16.20
N PHE A 7 12.42 0.53 15.37
CA PHE A 7 12.76 -0.53 14.43
C PHE A 7 13.30 -1.78 15.15
N LEU A 8 14.12 -1.58 16.17
CA LEU A 8 14.62 -2.67 17.03
C LEU A 8 13.47 -3.37 17.78
N PHE A 9 12.51 -2.62 18.29
CA PHE A 9 11.34 -3.18 18.97
C PHE A 9 10.47 -4.03 18.03
N PHE A 10 10.34 -3.60 16.78
CA PHE A 10 9.59 -4.32 15.74
C PHE A 10 10.30 -5.60 15.30
N LEU A 11 11.63 -5.55 15.18
CA LEU A 11 12.45 -6.73 14.84
C LEU A 11 12.35 -7.79 15.96
N PHE A 12 12.38 -7.38 17.22
CA PHE A 12 12.20 -8.27 18.38
C PHE A 12 10.78 -8.86 18.43
N PHE A 13 9.76 -8.08 18.10
CA PHE A 13 8.39 -8.57 18.05
C PHE A 13 8.15 -9.56 16.91
N ALA A 14 8.71 -9.29 15.74
CA ALA A 14 8.65 -10.19 14.58
C ALA A 14 9.40 -11.50 14.86
N THR A 15 10.60 -11.46 15.43
CA THR A 15 11.37 -12.68 15.78
C THR A 15 10.68 -13.49 16.87
N GLY A 16 10.03 -12.86 17.86
CA GLY A 16 9.24 -13.55 18.89
C GLY A 16 8.04 -14.32 18.34
N LEU A 17 7.38 -13.80 17.29
CA LEU A 17 6.28 -14.47 16.60
C LEU A 17 6.73 -15.69 15.78
N PHE A 18 7.95 -15.67 15.23
CA PHE A 18 8.51 -16.80 14.48
C PHE A 18 9.04 -17.94 15.36
N THR A 19 9.29 -17.70 16.65
CA THR A 19 9.75 -18.74 17.59
C THR A 19 8.60 -19.46 18.31
N ALA A 20 7.35 -19.04 18.14
CA ALA A 20 6.20 -19.78 18.62
C ALA A 20 6.16 -21.15 17.90
N LYS A 21 6.62 -22.21 18.59
CA LYS A 21 6.54 -23.58 18.08
C LYS A 21 5.10 -23.87 17.65
N PRO A 22 4.87 -24.28 16.40
CA PRO A 22 3.54 -24.72 16.00
C PRO A 22 3.18 -25.91 16.93
N ALA A 23 2.03 -25.81 17.58
CA ALA A 23 1.48 -26.95 18.30
C ALA A 23 1.42 -28.12 17.31
N HIS A 24 2.13 -29.19 17.60
CA HIS A 24 2.11 -30.42 16.80
C HIS A 24 0.68 -30.97 16.72
N SER A 25 -0.07 -30.54 15.69
CA SER A 25 -1.19 -31.36 15.24
C SER A 25 -0.61 -32.40 14.29
N GLN A 26 -0.89 -33.67 14.55
CA GLN A 26 -0.51 -34.80 13.69
C GLN A 26 -0.89 -34.45 12.24
N ALA A 27 0.11 -34.39 11.38
CA ALA A 27 -0.03 -34.07 9.96
C ALA A 27 -0.69 -35.27 9.26
N GLY A 28 -2.00 -35.22 9.17
CA GLY A 28 -2.69 -35.84 8.04
C GLY A 28 -2.32 -35.07 6.78
N THR A 29 -1.96 -35.74 5.72
CA THR A 29 -1.53 -35.21 4.43
C THR A 29 -2.67 -34.53 3.63
N ASP A 30 -3.59 -33.84 4.31
CA ASP A 30 -4.63 -33.06 3.65
C ASP A 30 -4.02 -31.76 3.09
N SER A 31 -3.76 -31.78 1.80
CA SER A 31 -3.29 -30.62 1.02
C SER A 31 -4.37 -29.54 0.83
N SER A 32 -5.38 -29.51 1.69
CA SER A 32 -6.47 -28.56 1.61
C SER A 32 -6.01 -27.14 1.97
N PHE A 33 -6.46 -26.16 1.22
CA PHE A 33 -6.22 -24.74 1.49
C PHE A 33 -7.48 -23.90 1.23
N SER A 34 -7.51 -22.72 1.80
CA SER A 34 -8.56 -21.73 1.49
C SER A 34 -7.97 -20.62 0.66
N LEU A 35 -8.63 -20.27 -0.44
CA LEU A 35 -8.37 -19.07 -1.22
C LEU A 35 -9.34 -17.97 -0.76
N LEU A 36 -8.82 -16.78 -0.45
CA LEU A 36 -9.59 -15.61 -0.11
C LEU A 36 -9.44 -14.58 -1.23
N ILE A 37 -10.57 -14.08 -1.71
CA ILE A 37 -10.64 -13.02 -2.71
C ILE A 37 -11.33 -11.83 -2.05
N ASN A 38 -10.61 -10.74 -1.88
CA ASN A 38 -11.08 -9.56 -1.19
C ASN A 38 -11.14 -8.38 -2.15
N SER A 39 -12.21 -7.59 -2.05
CA SER A 39 -12.34 -6.33 -2.79
C SER A 39 -13.00 -5.30 -1.90
N GLY A 40 -12.44 -4.09 -1.87
CA GLY A 40 -12.95 -3.06 -0.97
C GLY A 40 -12.29 -1.71 -1.14
N LEU A 41 -12.48 -0.88 -0.13
CA LEU A 41 -11.93 0.46 -0.03
C LEU A 41 -10.87 0.51 1.07
N SER A 42 -9.87 1.33 0.85
CA SER A 42 -8.90 1.73 1.85
C SER A 42 -8.93 3.24 2.01
N PHE A 43 -8.86 3.68 3.25
CA PHE A 43 -8.73 5.08 3.62
C PHE A 43 -7.39 5.23 4.32
N THR A 44 -6.48 5.94 3.68
CA THR A 44 -5.13 6.15 4.22
C THR A 44 -5.03 7.57 4.75
N HIS A 45 -4.75 7.72 6.03
CA HIS A 45 -4.40 9.02 6.59
C HIS A 45 -2.90 9.24 6.38
N ALA A 46 -2.57 9.88 5.26
CA ALA A 46 -1.20 10.27 4.96
C ALA A 46 -0.99 11.72 5.41
N ASN A 47 0.02 11.94 6.22
CA ASN A 47 0.41 13.29 6.61
C ASN A 47 1.80 13.59 6.06
N ASP A 48 1.84 14.19 4.86
CA ASP A 48 3.06 14.77 4.31
C ASP A 48 2.99 16.30 4.34
N PRO A 49 3.35 16.91 5.50
CA PRO A 49 3.31 18.35 5.63
C PRO A 49 4.34 19.06 4.74
N HIS A 50 5.37 18.35 4.25
CA HIS A 50 6.41 18.91 3.41
C HIS A 50 5.91 19.10 1.98
N ILE A 51 5.26 18.08 1.41
CA ILE A 51 4.71 18.16 0.07
C ILE A 51 3.56 19.16 0.00
N ASN A 52 2.67 19.17 0.99
CA ASN A 52 1.56 20.11 1.02
C ASN A 52 2.02 21.56 1.15
N ARG A 53 3.05 21.84 1.98
CA ARG A 53 3.68 23.18 2.03
C ARG A 53 4.33 23.57 0.72
N TRP A 54 4.99 22.61 0.04
CA TRP A 54 5.60 22.87 -1.26
C TRP A 54 4.52 23.18 -2.30
N LEU A 55 3.45 22.39 -2.38
CA LEU A 55 2.32 22.62 -3.29
C LEU A 55 1.68 24.00 -3.04
N GLN A 56 1.42 24.35 -1.78
CA GLN A 56 0.85 25.65 -1.40
C GLN A 56 1.76 26.83 -1.79
N ARG A 57 3.08 26.67 -1.56
CA ARG A 57 4.06 27.72 -1.90
C ARG A 57 4.01 28.12 -3.37
N TYR A 58 3.73 27.15 -4.24
CA TYR A 58 3.68 27.36 -5.68
C TYR A 58 2.25 27.47 -6.25
N GLY A 59 1.25 27.58 -5.37
CA GLY A 59 -0.16 27.77 -5.76
C GLY A 59 -0.83 26.53 -6.33
N TYR A 60 -0.28 25.33 -6.08
CA TYR A 60 -0.90 24.08 -6.48
C TYR A 60 -1.90 23.59 -5.44
N PRO A 61 -2.94 22.83 -5.86
CA PRO A 61 -3.85 22.16 -4.93
C PRO A 61 -3.09 21.20 -4.01
N THR A 62 -3.41 21.24 -2.73
CA THR A 62 -2.87 20.26 -1.75
C THR A 62 -3.44 18.88 -1.97
N GLU A 63 -2.68 17.86 -1.55
CA GLU A 63 -3.20 16.50 -1.50
C GLU A 63 -4.30 16.36 -0.44
N PRO A 64 -5.32 15.52 -0.69
CA PRO A 64 -6.30 15.20 0.33
C PRO A 64 -5.63 14.46 1.49
N HIS A 65 -5.95 14.84 2.72
CA HIS A 65 -5.40 14.20 3.93
C HIS A 65 -5.80 12.73 4.07
N THR A 66 -6.88 12.31 3.44
CA THR A 66 -7.41 10.95 3.48
C THR A 66 -7.82 10.49 2.08
N PRO A 67 -6.85 10.15 1.21
CA PRO A 67 -7.20 9.57 -0.07
C PRO A 67 -7.87 8.21 0.12
N SER A 68 -8.92 7.95 -0.66
CA SER A 68 -9.53 6.62 -0.76
C SER A 68 -8.93 5.84 -1.91
N SER A 69 -8.69 4.56 -1.70
CA SER A 69 -8.23 3.64 -2.74
C SER A 69 -9.16 2.46 -2.92
N LEU A 70 -9.21 1.94 -4.13
CA LEU A 70 -9.78 0.64 -4.42
C LEU A 70 -8.72 -0.43 -4.18
N ASN A 71 -9.09 -1.48 -3.45
CA ASN A 71 -8.24 -2.60 -3.14
C ASN A 71 -8.77 -3.87 -3.77
N PHE A 72 -7.86 -4.66 -4.30
CA PHE A 72 -8.09 -6.05 -4.64
C PHE A 72 -6.99 -6.90 -4.00
N GLU A 73 -7.38 -7.99 -3.32
CA GLU A 73 -6.43 -8.86 -2.65
C GLU A 73 -6.77 -10.32 -2.92
N LEU A 74 -5.75 -11.09 -3.25
CA LEU A 74 -5.76 -12.55 -3.25
C LEU A 74 -4.97 -13.03 -2.06
N ALA A 75 -5.54 -13.95 -1.27
CA ALA A 75 -4.82 -14.54 -0.16
C ALA A 75 -5.04 -16.06 -0.10
N ALA A 76 -4.02 -16.78 0.32
CA ALA A 76 -4.03 -18.24 0.48
C ALA A 76 -3.75 -18.60 1.94
N MET A 77 -4.57 -19.47 2.48
CA MET A 77 -4.45 -19.97 3.85
C MET A 77 -4.46 -21.49 3.85
N PRO A 78 -3.30 -22.16 4.04
CA PRO A 78 -3.26 -23.61 4.19
C PRO A 78 -4.06 -24.06 5.41
N ALA A 79 -4.77 -25.17 5.33
CA ALA A 79 -5.65 -25.63 6.40
C ALA A 79 -4.89 -25.94 7.69
N ALA A 80 -3.74 -26.60 7.56
CA ALA A 80 -2.88 -27.01 8.69
C ALA A 80 -1.96 -25.88 9.21
N SER A 81 -1.95 -24.70 8.56
CA SER A 81 -1.06 -23.60 8.93
C SER A 81 -1.83 -22.45 9.58
N PRO A 82 -1.25 -21.76 10.56
CA PRO A 82 -1.78 -20.50 11.07
C PRO A 82 -1.52 -19.31 10.12
N LEU A 83 -0.80 -19.53 9.02
CA LEU A 83 -0.33 -18.48 8.14
C LEU A 83 -1.32 -18.14 7.05
N LEU A 84 -1.38 -16.84 6.71
CA LEU A 84 -2.08 -16.28 5.57
C LEU A 84 -1.05 -15.58 4.69
N TYR A 85 -0.95 -16.00 3.44
CA TYR A 85 -0.14 -15.36 2.41
C TYR A 85 -1.04 -14.48 1.57
N SER A 86 -0.67 -13.25 1.30
CA SER A 86 -1.51 -12.34 0.51
C SER A 86 -0.74 -11.54 -0.52
N LEU A 87 -1.45 -11.20 -1.59
CA LEU A 87 -1.02 -10.24 -2.61
C LEU A 87 -2.13 -9.21 -2.76
N LYS A 88 -1.85 -7.96 -2.37
CA LYS A 88 -2.80 -6.84 -2.44
C LYS A 88 -2.36 -5.87 -3.54
N LEU A 89 -3.30 -5.48 -4.37
CA LEU A 89 -3.19 -4.40 -5.33
C LEU A 89 -4.10 -3.26 -4.88
N SER A 90 -3.58 -2.04 -4.84
CA SER A 90 -4.37 -0.86 -4.50
C SER A 90 -4.16 0.22 -5.52
N THR A 91 -5.23 0.92 -5.87
CA THR A 91 -5.16 2.07 -6.76
C THR A 91 -5.93 3.23 -6.17
N ILE A 92 -5.28 4.38 -6.12
CA ILE A 92 -5.89 5.66 -5.75
C ILE A 92 -6.11 6.43 -7.02
N ASN A 93 -7.33 6.89 -7.21
CA ASN A 93 -7.65 7.87 -8.23
C ASN A 93 -8.46 8.97 -7.53
N SER A 94 -7.75 9.77 -6.73
CA SER A 94 -8.34 10.82 -5.91
C SER A 94 -8.30 12.14 -6.67
N GLY A 95 -9.46 12.50 -7.22
CA GLY A 95 -9.61 13.74 -7.94
C GLY A 95 -8.83 13.80 -9.27
N LYS A 96 -8.65 15.02 -9.80
CA LYS A 96 -8.04 15.22 -11.12
C LYS A 96 -6.50 15.06 -11.13
N ASN A 97 -5.85 15.05 -9.96
CA ASN A 97 -4.42 15.29 -9.88
C ASN A 97 -3.59 14.15 -9.30
N LEU A 98 -4.14 13.33 -8.37
CA LEU A 98 -3.39 12.24 -7.74
C LEU A 98 -3.76 10.89 -8.34
N THR A 99 -2.75 10.15 -8.77
CA THR A 99 -2.86 8.75 -9.17
C THR A 99 -1.82 7.96 -8.38
N SER A 100 -2.23 6.90 -7.71
CA SER A 100 -1.35 5.99 -6.99
C SER A 100 -1.62 4.56 -7.37
N PHE A 101 -0.57 3.76 -7.38
CA PHE A 101 -0.61 2.32 -7.57
C PHE A 101 0.32 1.64 -6.58
N ASN A 102 -0.23 0.70 -5.80
CA ASN A 102 0.52 -0.04 -4.80
C ASN A 102 0.37 -1.54 -5.02
N VAL A 103 1.47 -2.26 -4.84
CA VAL A 103 1.51 -3.72 -4.81
C VAL A 103 2.12 -4.14 -3.48
N LEU A 104 1.48 -5.04 -2.76
CA LEU A 104 1.91 -5.50 -1.45
C LEU A 104 1.83 -7.02 -1.38
N ALA A 105 2.92 -7.68 -1.03
CA ALA A 105 2.95 -9.08 -0.64
C ALA A 105 2.99 -9.17 0.90
N GLY A 106 2.09 -9.94 1.49
CA GLY A 106 1.91 -10.00 2.94
C GLY A 106 1.98 -11.40 3.51
N LEU A 107 2.46 -11.47 4.75
CA LEU A 107 2.48 -12.68 5.57
C LEU A 107 1.87 -12.35 6.95
N TYR A 108 0.84 -13.08 7.31
CA TYR A 108 0.08 -12.86 8.54
C TYR A 108 -0.09 -14.17 9.29
N THR A 109 -0.12 -14.11 10.61
CA THR A 109 -0.42 -15.25 11.48
C THR A 109 -1.80 -15.11 12.10
N SER A 110 -2.54 -16.20 12.21
CA SER A 110 -3.86 -16.20 12.81
C SER A 110 -3.77 -16.04 14.33
N LEU A 111 -4.47 -15.06 14.87
CA LEU A 111 -4.75 -14.93 16.30
C LEU A 111 -6.03 -15.67 16.67
N ILE A 112 -7.03 -15.61 15.80
CA ILE A 112 -8.31 -16.31 15.95
C ILE A 112 -8.63 -16.96 14.62
N LYS A 113 -8.93 -18.26 14.65
CA LYS A 113 -9.33 -19.03 13.47
C LYS A 113 -10.54 -19.89 13.83
N THR A 114 -11.72 -19.38 13.50
CA THR A 114 -12.98 -20.12 13.60
C THR A 114 -13.59 -20.34 12.21
N ARG A 115 -14.69 -21.05 12.13
CA ARG A 115 -15.38 -21.27 10.86
C ARG A 115 -15.90 -19.97 10.25
N SER A 116 -16.44 -19.07 11.07
CA SER A 116 -17.09 -17.82 10.62
C SER A 116 -16.27 -16.56 10.86
N PHE A 117 -15.24 -16.63 11.70
CA PHE A 117 -14.44 -15.45 12.04
C PHE A 117 -12.94 -15.77 12.04
N LEU A 118 -12.17 -14.92 11.38
CA LEU A 118 -10.72 -15.02 11.31
C LEU A 118 -10.12 -13.68 11.72
N LEU A 119 -9.06 -13.72 12.54
CA LEU A 119 -8.29 -12.55 12.93
C LEU A 119 -6.81 -12.85 12.71
N PHE A 120 -6.13 -11.99 11.99
CA PHE A 120 -4.72 -12.13 11.63
C PHE A 120 -3.94 -10.88 12.03
N LEU A 121 -2.69 -11.10 12.45
CA LEU A 121 -1.69 -10.06 12.68
C LEU A 121 -0.47 -10.39 11.81
N GLY A 122 0.12 -9.39 11.18
CA GLY A 122 1.29 -9.62 10.35
C GLY A 122 1.80 -8.35 9.70
N ALA A 123 2.56 -8.55 8.63
CA ALA A 123 3.09 -7.44 7.85
C ALA A 123 3.18 -7.82 6.37
N GLY A 124 3.13 -6.81 5.52
CA GLY A 124 3.46 -6.91 4.12
C GLY A 124 4.64 -6.04 3.75
N ALA A 125 5.30 -6.39 2.67
CA ALA A 125 6.29 -5.54 2.00
C ALA A 125 5.81 -5.24 0.58
N GLY A 126 5.96 -4.00 0.15
CA GLY A 126 5.38 -3.58 -1.11
C GLY A 126 6.15 -2.48 -1.80
N TYR A 127 5.64 -2.16 -2.97
CA TYR A 127 6.12 -1.08 -3.82
C TYR A 127 4.95 -0.13 -4.11
N HIS A 128 5.22 1.16 -4.06
CA HIS A 128 4.26 2.20 -4.46
C HIS A 128 4.81 3.10 -5.56
N SER A 129 3.89 3.63 -6.34
CA SER A 129 4.16 4.63 -7.38
C SER A 129 3.05 5.67 -7.38
N ASP A 130 3.38 6.86 -6.92
CA ASP A 130 2.46 7.99 -6.79
C ASP A 130 2.82 9.08 -7.77
N ILE A 131 1.81 9.71 -8.35
CA ILE A 131 1.95 10.76 -9.34
C ILE A 131 0.95 11.86 -9.01
N ILE A 132 1.47 13.07 -8.76
CA ILE A 132 0.67 14.28 -8.65
C ILE A 132 0.86 15.08 -9.92
N ARG A 133 -0.20 15.28 -10.67
CA ARG A 133 -0.19 16.16 -11.85
C ARG A 133 -0.33 17.60 -11.41
N LEU A 134 0.62 18.43 -11.83
CA LEU A 134 0.63 19.84 -11.50
C LEU A 134 -0.07 20.61 -12.63
N ASN A 135 -1.30 21.01 -12.37
CA ASN A 135 -2.06 21.85 -13.29
C ASN A 135 -1.80 23.32 -12.93
N GLY A 136 -0.83 23.97 -13.58
CA GLY A 136 -0.47 25.34 -13.26
C GLY A 136 0.81 25.80 -13.95
N GLN A 137 1.25 27.00 -13.60
CA GLN A 137 2.51 27.55 -14.09
C GLN A 137 3.71 26.85 -13.44
N MET A 138 4.77 26.71 -14.21
CA MET A 138 6.04 26.18 -13.69
C MET A 138 6.53 27.08 -12.54
N PRO A 139 7.01 26.49 -11.43
CA PRO A 139 7.59 27.26 -10.34
C PRO A 139 8.73 28.15 -10.85
N PRO A 140 8.84 29.42 -10.41
CA PRO A 140 9.83 30.37 -10.90
C PRO A 140 11.28 29.86 -10.82
N ASP A 141 11.58 29.09 -9.79
CA ASP A 141 12.90 28.49 -9.57
C ASP A 141 13.31 27.46 -10.63
N TYR A 142 12.38 27.06 -11.49
CA TYR A 142 12.58 26.08 -12.57
C TYR A 142 12.46 26.71 -13.97
N MET A 143 12.31 28.05 -14.06
CA MET A 143 12.12 28.77 -15.34
C MET A 143 13.32 28.67 -16.29
N GLU A 144 14.54 28.40 -15.78
CA GLU A 144 15.71 28.15 -16.65
C GLU A 144 15.52 26.87 -17.52
N LEU A 145 14.53 26.06 -17.21
CA LEU A 145 14.13 24.89 -17.99
C LEU A 145 12.99 25.22 -18.98
N ALA A 146 12.82 26.49 -19.34
CA ALA A 146 11.76 27.00 -20.20
C ALA A 146 11.70 26.37 -21.62
N ALA A 147 12.70 25.59 -22.02
CA ALA A 147 12.65 24.75 -23.22
C ALA A 147 11.63 23.60 -23.17
N ILE A 148 10.96 23.42 -22.03
CA ILE A 148 10.00 22.31 -21.78
C ILE A 148 8.55 22.84 -21.87
N HIS A 149 8.31 23.90 -22.61
CA HIS A 149 6.96 24.40 -22.83
C HIS A 149 6.06 23.32 -23.47
N GLY A 150 4.89 23.10 -22.89
CA GLY A 150 3.87 22.20 -23.42
C GLY A 150 3.82 20.78 -22.83
N PHE A 151 4.73 20.40 -21.93
CA PHE A 151 4.67 19.12 -21.25
C PHE A 151 3.99 19.24 -19.86
N PRO A 152 3.08 18.32 -19.50
CA PRO A 152 2.47 18.34 -18.18
C PRO A 152 3.52 18.03 -17.11
N LEU A 153 3.67 18.97 -16.18
CA LEU A 153 4.49 18.80 -15.00
C LEU A 153 3.84 17.81 -14.03
N ALA A 154 4.67 17.04 -13.35
CA ALA A 154 4.22 16.15 -12.32
C ALA A 154 5.27 15.96 -11.21
N LEU A 155 4.81 15.72 -10.01
CA LEU A 155 5.60 15.13 -8.95
C LEU A 155 5.40 13.62 -8.99
N ARG A 156 6.49 12.87 -8.98
CA ARG A 156 6.46 11.41 -8.91
C ARG A 156 7.21 10.93 -7.70
N ARG A 157 6.61 10.00 -6.98
CA ARG A 157 7.23 9.25 -5.89
C ARG A 157 7.17 7.77 -6.21
N THR A 158 8.26 7.07 -5.93
CA THR A 158 8.31 5.61 -5.99
C THR A 158 9.15 5.12 -4.84
N GLY A 159 8.76 4.05 -4.21
CA GLY A 159 9.50 3.52 -3.07
C GLY A 159 9.04 2.14 -2.65
N LEU A 160 9.79 1.58 -1.72
CA LEU A 160 9.43 0.37 -1.00
C LEU A 160 8.82 0.77 0.34
N PHE A 161 7.84 0.01 0.79
CA PHE A 161 7.20 0.21 2.08
C PHE A 161 6.95 -1.12 2.79
N ILE A 162 6.81 -1.06 4.11
CA ILE A 162 6.32 -2.18 4.93
C ILE A 162 5.00 -1.74 5.57
N GLU A 163 4.02 -2.64 5.54
CA GLU A 163 2.68 -2.44 6.10
C GLU A 163 2.42 -3.48 7.18
N PRO A 164 2.84 -3.25 8.46
CA PRO A 164 2.33 -4.03 9.57
C PRO A 164 0.85 -3.75 9.78
N GLY A 165 0.09 -4.80 10.13
CA GLY A 165 -1.35 -4.60 10.26
C GLY A 165 -2.10 -5.77 10.86
N LEU A 166 -3.35 -5.47 11.22
CA LEU A 166 -4.34 -6.39 11.73
C LEU A 166 -5.44 -6.55 10.68
N ARG A 167 -5.91 -7.78 10.44
CA ARG A 167 -6.97 -8.10 9.49
C ARG A 167 -8.00 -9.00 10.13
N ALA A 168 -9.26 -8.65 10.00
CA ALA A 168 -10.40 -9.40 10.48
C ALA A 168 -11.32 -9.78 9.31
N PHE A 169 -11.83 -10.99 9.32
CA PHE A 169 -12.80 -11.50 8.33
C PHE A 169 -13.97 -12.11 9.07
N TRP A 170 -15.17 -11.80 8.62
CA TRP A 170 -16.39 -12.37 9.14
C TRP A 170 -17.26 -12.92 8.01
N TYR A 171 -17.58 -14.21 8.07
CA TYR A 171 -18.31 -14.96 7.06
C TYR A 171 -19.67 -15.43 7.59
N PRO A 172 -20.71 -14.54 7.54
CA PRO A 172 -22.06 -14.90 7.99
C PRO A 172 -22.75 -15.90 7.05
N VAL A 173 -22.41 -15.90 5.76
CA VAL A 173 -23.01 -16.77 4.76
C VAL A 173 -22.03 -17.88 4.40
N GLN A 174 -22.46 -19.14 4.62
CA GLN A 174 -21.62 -20.31 4.42
C GLN A 174 -22.37 -21.35 3.55
N PHE A 175 -21.73 -21.71 2.45
CA PHE A 175 -22.09 -22.83 1.60
C PHE A 175 -21.02 -23.93 1.77
N HIS A 176 -21.17 -25.09 1.13
CA HIS A 176 -20.27 -26.23 1.31
C HIS A 176 -18.78 -25.85 1.12
N THR A 177 -18.45 -25.25 0.00
CA THR A 177 -17.07 -24.86 -0.37
C THR A 177 -16.84 -23.35 -0.42
N LEU A 178 -17.93 -22.56 -0.31
CA LEU A 178 -17.91 -21.10 -0.47
C LEU A 178 -18.39 -20.43 0.80
N GLN A 179 -17.72 -19.35 1.18
CA GLN A 179 -18.15 -18.48 2.28
C GLN A 179 -18.10 -17.03 1.79
N LEU A 180 -19.19 -16.31 1.99
CA LEU A 180 -19.30 -14.89 1.69
C LEU A 180 -19.29 -14.09 2.98
N GLY A 181 -18.56 -13.00 2.99
CA GLY A 181 -18.42 -12.19 4.17
C GLY A 181 -17.88 -10.80 3.89
N VAL A 182 -17.49 -10.19 4.97
CA VAL A 182 -16.85 -8.88 4.98
C VAL A 182 -15.46 -8.99 5.62
N TYR A 183 -14.58 -8.09 5.22
CA TYR A 183 -13.30 -7.95 5.87
C TYR A 183 -13.06 -6.51 6.30
N GLY A 184 -12.23 -6.35 7.31
CA GLY A 184 -11.72 -5.06 7.76
C GLY A 184 -10.28 -5.21 8.22
N GLY A 185 -9.55 -4.11 8.20
CA GLY A 185 -8.15 -4.12 8.64
C GLY A 185 -7.64 -2.75 9.00
N LEU A 186 -6.71 -2.75 9.94
CA LEU A 186 -5.91 -1.60 10.32
C LEU A 186 -4.47 -1.89 9.93
N ALA A 187 -3.82 -0.94 9.28
CA ALA A 187 -2.42 -1.07 8.93
C ALA A 187 -1.70 0.25 9.13
N TYR A 188 -0.37 0.17 9.19
CA TYR A 188 0.50 1.32 9.34
C TYR A 188 1.59 1.29 8.29
N ASP A 189 1.58 2.25 7.38
CA ASP A 189 2.52 2.30 6.27
C ASP A 189 3.85 2.92 6.74
N LEU A 190 4.93 2.16 6.61
CA LEU A 190 6.31 2.58 6.86
C LEU A 190 7.04 2.67 5.53
N ASP A 191 7.32 3.88 5.10
CA ASP A 191 7.94 4.13 3.81
C ASP A 191 9.47 4.23 3.91
N PHE A 192 10.19 3.60 2.98
CA PHE A 192 11.64 3.56 2.95
C PHE A 192 12.19 4.27 1.72
N ASN A 193 13.03 5.30 1.96
CA ASN A 193 13.75 6.02 0.91
C ASN A 193 12.88 6.63 -0.20
N SER A 194 11.62 6.84 0.04
CA SER A 194 10.76 7.53 -0.90
C SER A 194 11.14 9.00 -1.02
N ARG A 195 11.14 9.49 -2.24
CA ARG A 195 11.41 10.89 -2.53
C ARG A 195 10.50 11.36 -3.66
N TRP A 196 9.87 12.49 -3.47
CA TRP A 196 9.20 13.17 -4.55
C TRP A 196 10.22 13.77 -5.52
N ARG A 197 9.97 13.57 -6.79
CA ARG A 197 10.80 14.08 -7.88
C ARG A 197 9.93 14.91 -8.80
N LEU A 198 10.29 16.16 -9.01
CA LEU A 198 9.64 16.99 -10.03
C LEU A 198 10.12 16.55 -11.42
N GLY A 199 9.22 16.52 -12.37
CA GLY A 199 9.53 16.15 -13.74
C GLY A 199 8.36 16.39 -14.68
N TYR A 200 8.45 15.86 -15.87
CA TYR A 200 7.42 15.92 -16.89
C TYR A 200 7.29 14.61 -17.64
N TYR A 201 6.12 14.39 -18.23
CA TYR A 201 5.89 13.24 -19.09
C TYR A 201 6.10 13.63 -20.55
N ASN A 202 7.07 13.00 -21.20
CA ASN A 202 7.31 13.19 -22.63
C ASN A 202 6.45 12.19 -23.43
N ASN A 203 5.39 12.71 -24.05
CA ASN A 203 4.44 11.91 -24.87
C ASN A 203 4.83 11.84 -26.35
N ASN A 204 6.11 12.00 -26.70
CA ASN A 204 6.55 12.12 -28.10
C ASN A 204 6.19 10.94 -29.04
N HIS A 205 5.40 9.96 -28.60
CA HIS A 205 5.04 8.82 -29.46
C HIS A 205 3.60 8.32 -29.30
N GLY A 206 2.61 9.15 -28.96
CA GLY A 206 1.19 8.75 -29.06
C GLY A 206 0.78 7.45 -28.34
N LYS A 207 1.68 6.82 -27.60
CA LYS A 207 1.42 5.63 -26.78
C LYS A 207 1.15 6.08 -25.35
N SER A 208 0.08 5.59 -24.78
CA SER A 208 -0.27 5.74 -23.36
C SER A 208 0.87 5.16 -22.51
N GLY A 209 1.78 6.01 -22.03
CA GLY A 209 2.94 5.59 -21.26
C GLY A 209 4.16 6.49 -21.48
N GLY A 210 3.97 7.80 -21.48
CA GLY A 210 5.08 8.75 -21.58
C GLY A 210 6.15 8.50 -20.53
N HIS A 211 7.42 8.53 -20.92
CA HIS A 211 8.53 8.40 -19.97
C HIS A 211 8.61 9.64 -19.08
N PHE A 212 8.61 9.43 -17.76
CA PHE A 212 8.85 10.49 -16.79
C PHE A 212 10.32 10.94 -16.89
N LYS A 213 10.55 12.20 -17.21
CA LYS A 213 11.86 12.85 -17.18
C LYS A 213 11.97 13.72 -15.95
N GLN A 214 12.88 13.36 -15.05
CA GLN A 214 13.15 14.16 -13.85
C GLN A 214 13.86 15.45 -14.20
N LEU A 215 13.38 16.55 -13.63
CA LEU A 215 14.07 17.83 -13.61
C LEU A 215 15.12 17.78 -12.50
N LYS A 216 16.38 17.92 -12.86
CA LYS A 216 17.48 17.90 -11.90
C LYS A 216 17.80 19.34 -11.52
N LYS A 217 17.46 19.74 -10.29
CA LYS A 217 18.01 20.92 -9.64
C LYS A 217 18.81 20.46 -8.42
N PRO A 218 20.05 20.88 -8.23
CA PRO A 218 20.81 20.59 -7.02
C PRO A 218 20.04 21.13 -5.79
N GLY A 219 19.72 20.26 -4.84
CA GLY A 219 19.05 20.63 -3.59
C GLY A 219 17.57 20.29 -3.49
N ASP A 220 16.86 20.02 -4.56
CA ASP A 220 15.42 19.69 -4.56
C ASP A 220 15.10 18.20 -4.31
N GLN A 221 15.63 17.67 -3.26
CA GLN A 221 15.18 16.37 -2.78
C GLN A 221 14.14 16.61 -1.67
N LEU A 222 12.87 16.65 -2.06
CA LEU A 222 11.77 16.57 -1.11
C LEU A 222 11.84 15.19 -0.44
N LYS A 223 12.56 15.15 0.69
CA LYS A 223 12.58 13.96 1.54
C LYS A 223 11.18 13.79 2.12
N VAL A 224 10.62 12.65 1.90
CA VAL A 224 9.34 12.28 2.49
C VAL A 224 9.62 11.14 3.46
N SER A 225 9.21 11.31 4.69
CA SER A 225 8.99 10.23 5.63
C SER A 225 7.48 10.19 5.86
N GLU A 226 6.77 9.47 5.02
CA GLU A 226 5.35 9.24 5.25
C GLU A 226 5.19 8.07 6.21
N TYR A 227 4.49 8.37 7.27
CA TYR A 227 3.91 7.38 8.15
C TYR A 227 2.41 7.59 8.07
N GLY A 228 1.67 6.56 7.73
CA GLY A 228 0.24 6.67 7.56
C GLY A 228 -0.51 5.50 8.17
N PHE A 229 -1.64 5.79 8.80
CA PHE A 229 -2.61 4.76 9.15
C PHE A 229 -3.53 4.50 7.97
N SER A 230 -3.77 3.23 7.66
CA SER A 230 -4.77 2.82 6.69
C SER A 230 -5.86 1.98 7.34
N LEU A 231 -7.10 2.31 7.02
CA LEU A 231 -8.30 1.54 7.36
C LEU A 231 -8.80 0.89 6.08
N ASN A 232 -8.90 -0.43 6.08
CA ASN A 232 -9.39 -1.21 4.95
C ASN A 232 -10.74 -1.83 5.31
N ALA A 233 -11.70 -1.82 4.38
CA ALA A 233 -12.98 -2.51 4.55
C ALA A 233 -13.53 -2.95 3.19
N GLY A 234 -14.21 -4.10 3.16
CA GLY A 234 -14.78 -4.60 1.91
C GLY A 234 -15.45 -5.96 2.01
N LEU A 235 -15.69 -6.55 0.84
CA LEU A 235 -16.29 -7.87 0.70
C LEU A 235 -15.17 -8.91 0.58
N SER A 236 -15.43 -10.09 1.14
CA SER A 236 -14.54 -11.24 1.11
C SER A 236 -15.28 -12.49 0.64
N LEU A 237 -14.68 -13.18 -0.32
CA LEU A 237 -15.09 -14.51 -0.76
C LEU A 237 -14.00 -15.49 -0.32
N ARG A 238 -14.38 -16.52 0.42
CA ARG A 238 -13.48 -17.62 0.80
C ARG A 238 -13.91 -18.90 0.12
N ILE A 239 -12.97 -19.56 -0.54
CA ILE A 239 -13.16 -20.81 -1.27
C ILE A 239 -12.31 -21.89 -0.60
N HIS A 240 -12.93 -22.98 -0.16
CA HIS A 240 -12.22 -24.15 0.36
C HIS A 240 -11.88 -25.09 -0.79
N LEU A 241 -10.60 -25.38 -0.97
CA LEU A 241 -10.06 -26.28 -1.98
C LEU A 241 -9.48 -27.52 -1.28
N HIS A 242 -9.87 -28.69 -1.74
CA HIS A 242 -9.49 -30.00 -1.21
C HIS A 242 -8.50 -30.67 -2.13
#